data_df3de56bc843be103b6794a27f927a77
#
_entry.id   df3de56bc843be103b6794a27f927a77
#
_cell.length_a   1.000
_cell.length_b   1.000
_cell.length_c   1.000
_cell.angle_alpha   90.00
_cell.angle_beta   90.00
_cell.angle_gamma   90.00
#
_symmetry.space_group_name_H-M   'P 1'
#
loop_
_entity.id
_entity.type
_entity.pdbx_description
1 polymer ?
#
loop_
_entity_poly.entity_id
_entity_poly.type
_entity_poly.pdbx_seq_one_letter_code
_entity_poly.pdbx_strand_id
1 'polypeptide(L)'
;MKAVRLYEHGDEKVLIWEDIPLPEIKEDQILVKIKAAAINHLDIWIRKGIPGISLPMVIGSDGSGVVTELGRKVDKFSIGDEVIINPLLFCGNCSSCLENKENQCNSMGILGETTNGTNCEFIALNPRNLIRKPKSISFESAASFPLAGQTSFQMLVNRAKLKKTDTVLIWAASSGVGSFGLQIAKLYGCKVIATGGSKDKCEHASKLGADLILNHYIEIPRLEELQD
;
A
#
# COMPACT_ATOMS: atom_id res chain seq x y z
N MET A 1 9.64 21.32 7.01
CA MET A 1 8.45 20.76 6.34
C MET A 1 7.47 20.22 7.36
N LYS A 2 6.18 20.19 7.04
CA LYS A 2 5.16 19.57 7.91
C LYS A 2 5.16 18.05 7.77
N ALA A 3 4.93 17.34 8.90
CA ALA A 3 4.78 15.90 8.92
C ALA A 3 3.89 15.44 10.09
N VAL A 4 3.28 14.27 9.96
CA VAL A 4 2.61 13.56 11.06
C VAL A 4 3.60 12.57 11.66
N ARG A 5 4.00 12.80 12.89
CA ARG A 5 5.05 12.04 13.57
C ARG A 5 4.53 11.33 14.80
N LEU A 6 5.10 10.16 15.05
CA LEU A 6 4.79 9.30 16.18
C LEU A 6 6.03 9.21 17.09
N TYR A 7 5.88 9.56 18.36
CA TYR A 7 6.95 9.51 19.37
C TYR A 7 6.78 8.35 20.36
N GLU A 8 5.54 7.90 20.50
CA GLU A 8 5.14 6.76 21.34
C GLU A 8 3.97 6.03 20.71
N HIS A 9 3.71 4.81 21.12
CA HIS A 9 2.55 4.04 20.67
C HIS A 9 1.32 4.38 21.52
N GLY A 10 0.12 4.37 20.90
CA GLY A 10 -1.12 4.69 21.62
C GLY A 10 -2.35 4.86 20.75
N ASP A 11 -3.28 5.67 21.26
CA ASP A 11 -4.48 6.11 20.56
C ASP A 11 -4.15 7.19 19.50
N GLU A 12 -5.15 7.81 18.89
CA GLU A 12 -4.96 8.82 17.85
C GLU A 12 -4.26 10.10 18.34
N LYS A 13 -4.21 10.34 19.65
CA LYS A 13 -3.61 11.56 20.24
C LYS A 13 -2.08 11.55 20.17
N VAL A 14 -1.46 10.36 19.97
CA VAL A 14 -0.01 10.26 19.79
C VAL A 14 0.48 10.71 18.40
N LEU A 15 -0.45 11.02 17.48
CA LEU A 15 -0.13 11.55 16.16
C LEU A 15 0.10 13.06 16.25
N ILE A 16 1.34 13.49 16.13
CA ILE A 16 1.75 14.88 16.27
C ILE A 16 1.98 15.50 14.89
N TRP A 17 1.21 16.57 14.58
CA TRP A 17 1.45 17.39 13.40
C TRP A 17 2.44 18.49 13.73
N GLU A 18 3.64 18.42 13.17
CA GLU A 18 4.74 19.32 13.53
C GLU A 18 5.62 19.72 12.34
N ASP A 19 6.49 20.68 12.57
CA ASP A 19 7.57 21.04 11.65
C ASP A 19 8.81 20.18 11.93
N ILE A 20 9.31 19.53 10.89
CA ILE A 20 10.57 18.77 10.93
C ILE A 20 11.52 19.27 9.85
N PRO A 21 12.83 19.04 9.95
CA PRO A 21 13.78 19.38 8.89
C PRO A 21 13.40 18.75 7.55
N LEU A 22 13.69 19.46 6.46
CA LEU A 22 13.59 18.88 5.13
C LEU A 22 14.64 17.75 5.00
N PRO A 23 14.29 16.57 4.45
CA PRO A 23 15.27 15.50 4.29
C PRO A 23 16.34 15.89 3.26
N GLU A 24 17.60 15.69 3.63
CA GLU A 24 18.72 15.81 2.69
C GLU A 24 18.75 14.59 1.78
N ILE A 25 18.89 14.79 0.48
CA ILE A 25 19.03 13.69 -0.49
C ILE A 25 20.47 13.23 -0.63
N LYS A 26 20.67 11.93 -0.77
CA LYS A 26 21.95 11.35 -1.18
C LYS A 26 22.10 11.44 -2.68
N GLU A 27 23.32 11.16 -3.17
CA GLU A 27 23.65 11.22 -4.60
C GLU A 27 22.77 10.32 -5.49
N ASP A 28 22.22 9.24 -4.93
CA ASP A 28 21.37 8.26 -5.59
C ASP A 28 19.88 8.36 -5.20
N GLN A 29 19.49 9.48 -4.57
CA GLN A 29 18.12 9.69 -4.11
C GLN A 29 17.45 10.84 -4.87
N ILE A 30 16.14 10.87 -4.74
CA ILE A 30 15.21 11.84 -5.31
C ILE A 30 14.41 12.44 -4.18
N LEU A 31 14.25 13.76 -4.16
CA LEU A 31 13.29 14.43 -3.29
C LEU A 31 11.94 14.52 -4.00
N VAL A 32 10.92 13.99 -3.37
CA VAL A 32 9.55 14.01 -3.87
C VAL A 32 8.70 14.91 -2.96
N LYS A 33 8.03 15.90 -3.54
CA LYS A 33 6.97 16.65 -2.88
C LYS A 33 5.68 15.86 -2.94
N ILE A 34 5.18 15.42 -1.80
CA ILE A 34 3.93 14.64 -1.69
C ILE A 34 2.74 15.51 -2.10
N LYS A 35 1.87 14.98 -2.93
CA LYS A 35 0.60 15.58 -3.35
C LYS A 35 -0.60 14.87 -2.75
N ALA A 36 -0.50 13.56 -2.57
CA ALA A 36 -1.48 12.74 -1.87
C ALA A 36 -0.77 11.61 -1.14
N ALA A 37 -1.26 11.26 0.04
CA ALA A 37 -0.91 10.08 0.81
C ALA A 37 -2.20 9.32 1.15
N ALA A 38 -2.13 7.99 1.26
CA ALA A 38 -3.26 7.17 1.63
C ALA A 38 -2.99 6.43 2.94
N ILE A 39 -4.06 6.24 3.72
CA ILE A 39 -4.01 5.55 5.01
C ILE A 39 -4.28 4.06 4.80
N ASN A 40 -3.46 3.24 5.41
CA ASN A 40 -3.59 1.79 5.45
C ASN A 40 -3.88 1.29 6.87
N HIS A 41 -4.43 0.09 7.00
CA HIS A 41 -4.60 -0.52 8.31
C HIS A 41 -3.26 -0.74 9.04
N LEU A 42 -2.16 -0.88 8.29
CA LEU A 42 -0.79 -0.93 8.79
C LEU A 42 -0.46 0.30 9.65
N ASP A 43 -0.87 1.51 9.24
CA ASP A 43 -0.63 2.75 10.00
C ASP A 43 -1.28 2.71 11.40
N ILE A 44 -2.46 2.06 11.49
CA ILE A 44 -3.15 1.87 12.77
C ILE A 44 -2.37 0.88 13.66
N TRP A 45 -1.85 -0.20 13.08
CA TRP A 45 -1.06 -1.18 13.84
C TRP A 45 0.26 -0.57 14.32
N ILE A 46 0.96 0.18 13.47
CA ILE A 46 2.20 0.89 13.83
C ILE A 46 1.91 1.87 14.95
N ARG A 47 0.86 2.68 14.82
CA ARG A 47 0.46 3.63 15.87
C ARG A 47 0.17 2.93 17.20
N LYS A 48 -0.57 1.81 17.18
CA LYS A 48 -0.90 1.03 18.38
C LYS A 48 0.30 0.28 18.99
N GLY A 49 1.32 0.03 18.20
CA GLY A 49 2.53 -0.69 18.58
C GLY A 49 2.56 -2.12 18.06
N ILE A 50 3.44 -2.35 17.09
CA ILE A 50 3.87 -3.69 16.67
C ILE A 50 5.36 -3.84 16.96
N PRO A 51 5.85 -5.07 17.23
CA PRO A 51 7.26 -5.28 17.54
C PRO A 51 8.19 -4.78 16.42
N GLY A 52 9.32 -4.19 16.81
CA GLY A 52 10.38 -3.79 15.87
C GLY A 52 10.29 -2.37 15.32
N ILE A 53 9.25 -1.61 15.66
CA ILE A 53 9.14 -0.20 15.24
C ILE A 53 10.08 0.69 16.04
N SER A 54 10.91 1.46 15.32
CA SER A 54 11.80 2.47 15.91
C SER A 54 11.12 3.84 15.89
N LEU A 55 11.04 4.47 17.07
CA LEU A 55 10.49 5.82 17.22
C LEU A 55 11.60 6.84 17.52
N PRO A 56 11.46 8.13 17.16
CA PRO A 56 10.27 8.73 16.50
C PRO A 56 10.22 8.43 15.00
N MET A 57 8.98 8.36 14.44
CA MET A 57 8.76 8.00 13.03
C MET A 57 7.65 8.81 12.38
N VAL A 58 7.82 9.17 11.12
CA VAL A 58 6.74 9.63 10.24
C VAL A 58 6.06 8.39 9.67
N ILE A 59 4.77 8.21 9.92
CA ILE A 59 3.99 7.06 9.41
C ILE A 59 3.52 7.27 7.97
N GLY A 60 2.86 6.28 7.40
CA GLY A 60 2.30 6.31 6.04
C GLY A 60 3.15 5.54 5.03
N SER A 61 2.52 4.61 4.32
CA SER A 61 3.21 3.77 3.34
C SER A 61 2.96 4.26 1.91
N ASP A 62 1.75 4.68 1.62
CA ASP A 62 1.29 5.01 0.27
C ASP A 62 1.36 6.50 0.00
N GLY A 63 1.83 6.84 -1.19
CA GLY A 63 1.90 8.24 -1.62
C GLY A 63 2.10 8.41 -3.12
N SER A 64 1.83 9.62 -3.55
CA SER A 64 2.12 10.10 -4.90
C SER A 64 2.56 11.57 -4.83
N GLY A 65 3.35 12.01 -5.78
CA GLY A 65 3.89 13.35 -5.72
C GLY A 65 4.64 13.77 -6.97
N VAL A 66 5.42 14.83 -6.81
CA VAL A 66 6.21 15.44 -7.90
C VAL A 66 7.68 15.47 -7.49
N VAL A 67 8.55 15.08 -8.38
CA VAL A 67 10.01 15.17 -8.23
C VAL A 67 10.41 16.63 -8.14
N THR A 68 11.13 17.03 -7.09
CA THR A 68 11.57 18.41 -6.86
C THR A 68 13.09 18.57 -6.86
N GLU A 69 13.83 17.49 -6.54
CA GLU A 69 15.29 17.51 -6.56
C GLU A 69 15.84 16.12 -6.91
N LEU A 70 16.99 16.06 -7.55
CA LEU A 70 17.66 14.84 -7.99
C LEU A 70 19.09 14.79 -7.45
N GLY A 71 19.47 13.66 -6.88
CA GLY A 71 20.86 13.35 -6.61
C GLY A 71 21.66 13.18 -7.91
N ARG A 72 22.95 13.51 -7.88
CA ARG A 72 23.82 13.56 -9.08
C ARG A 72 23.98 12.24 -9.84
N LYS A 73 23.63 11.10 -9.22
CA LYS A 73 23.67 9.76 -9.83
C LYS A 73 22.32 9.29 -10.39
N VAL A 74 21.30 10.15 -10.34
CA VAL A 74 19.95 9.83 -10.83
C VAL A 74 19.85 10.29 -12.29
N ASP A 75 19.54 9.36 -13.19
CA ASP A 75 19.41 9.58 -14.63
C ASP A 75 18.01 9.24 -15.19
N LYS A 76 17.19 8.52 -14.42
CA LYS A 76 15.90 7.98 -14.91
C LYS A 76 14.70 8.92 -14.73
N PHE A 77 14.86 9.98 -13.94
CA PHE A 77 13.79 10.93 -13.64
C PHE A 77 14.24 12.36 -13.91
N SER A 78 13.26 13.25 -14.06
CA SER A 78 13.45 14.69 -14.22
C SER A 78 12.66 15.45 -13.16
N ILE A 79 13.14 16.66 -12.81
CA ILE A 79 12.37 17.57 -11.97
C ILE A 79 11.02 17.86 -12.66
N GLY A 80 9.92 17.78 -11.91
CA GLY A 80 8.57 17.91 -12.42
C GLY A 80 7.90 16.60 -12.80
N ASP A 81 8.62 15.45 -12.83
CA ASP A 81 8.01 14.14 -13.06
C ASP A 81 6.97 13.85 -11.96
N GLU A 82 5.77 13.46 -12.37
CA GLU A 82 4.73 12.97 -11.47
C GLU A 82 4.95 11.48 -11.18
N VAL A 83 4.95 11.11 -9.88
CA VAL A 83 5.34 9.75 -9.46
C VAL A 83 4.37 9.15 -8.46
N ILE A 84 4.30 7.82 -8.50
CA ILE A 84 3.69 6.95 -7.48
C ILE A 84 4.83 6.37 -6.65
N ILE A 85 4.65 6.32 -5.34
CA ILE A 85 5.63 5.77 -4.42
C ILE A 85 5.36 4.28 -4.20
N ASN A 86 6.34 3.43 -4.53
CA ASN A 86 6.34 2.03 -4.13
C ASN A 86 6.81 1.95 -2.67
N PRO A 87 5.95 1.51 -1.74
CA PRO A 87 6.28 1.47 -0.31
C PRO A 87 7.28 0.38 0.06
N LEU A 88 7.50 -0.63 -0.80
CA LEU A 88 8.41 -1.73 -0.52
C LEU A 88 9.86 -1.28 -0.64
N LEU A 89 10.59 -1.39 0.48
CA LEU A 89 12.03 -1.14 0.54
C LEU A 89 12.78 -2.45 0.34
N PHE A 90 13.85 -2.42 -0.48
CA PHE A 90 14.67 -3.59 -0.78
C PHE A 90 16.08 -3.19 -1.21
N CYS A 91 17.07 -4.09 -1.03
CA CYS A 91 18.46 -3.75 -1.28
C CYS A 91 18.81 -3.65 -2.78
N GLY A 92 18.11 -4.37 -3.66
CA GLY A 92 18.33 -4.39 -5.11
C GLY A 92 19.55 -5.21 -5.59
N ASN A 93 20.28 -5.89 -4.70
CA ASN A 93 21.51 -6.61 -5.03
C ASN A 93 21.63 -8.02 -4.44
N CYS A 94 20.72 -8.46 -3.55
CA CYS A 94 20.70 -9.84 -3.09
C CYS A 94 20.09 -10.78 -4.16
N SER A 95 20.26 -12.08 -4.00
CA SER A 95 19.75 -13.09 -4.96
C SER A 95 18.25 -12.92 -5.23
N SER A 96 17.44 -12.73 -4.19
CA SER A 96 16.00 -12.50 -4.35
C SER A 96 15.68 -11.26 -5.18
N CYS A 97 16.39 -10.15 -4.95
CA CYS A 97 16.20 -8.92 -5.74
C CYS A 97 16.62 -9.09 -7.20
N LEU A 98 17.72 -9.81 -7.45
CA LEU A 98 18.19 -10.08 -8.81
C LEU A 98 17.26 -11.03 -9.58
N GLU A 99 16.46 -11.82 -8.87
CA GLU A 99 15.42 -12.68 -9.42
C GLU A 99 14.04 -12.01 -9.52
N ASN A 100 13.93 -10.71 -9.29
CA ASN A 100 12.67 -9.94 -9.23
C ASN A 100 11.70 -10.47 -8.16
N LYS A 101 12.25 -10.86 -7.01
CA LYS A 101 11.52 -11.33 -5.82
C LYS A 101 11.81 -10.41 -4.64
N GLU A 102 11.66 -9.10 -4.83
CA GLU A 102 12.01 -8.07 -3.86
C GLU A 102 11.29 -8.23 -2.51
N ASN A 103 10.08 -8.79 -2.54
CA ASN A 103 9.31 -9.15 -1.35
C ASN A 103 9.93 -10.31 -0.53
N GLN A 104 11.00 -10.93 -1.00
CA GLN A 104 11.81 -11.92 -0.30
C GLN A 104 13.22 -11.40 0.01
N CYS A 105 13.46 -10.11 -0.15
CA CYS A 105 14.73 -9.48 0.17
C CYS A 105 15.05 -9.62 1.66
N ASN A 106 16.29 -10.00 2.02
CA ASN A 106 16.70 -10.12 3.42
C ASN A 106 16.69 -8.78 4.17
N SER A 107 16.74 -7.66 3.44
CA SER A 107 16.63 -6.29 3.97
C SER A 107 15.32 -5.65 3.57
N MET A 108 14.25 -6.45 3.44
CA MET A 108 12.93 -5.93 3.12
C MET A 108 12.43 -5.02 4.24
N GLY A 109 11.80 -3.93 3.85
CA GLY A 109 11.10 -3.02 4.74
C GLY A 109 9.92 -2.36 4.05
N ILE A 110 9.17 -1.57 4.80
CA ILE A 110 8.03 -0.81 4.30
C ILE A 110 8.16 0.64 4.78
N LEU A 111 7.88 1.60 3.91
CA LEU A 111 7.78 3.02 4.28
C LEU A 111 6.72 3.21 5.37
N GLY A 112 7.04 4.02 6.36
CA GLY A 112 6.18 4.27 7.52
C GLY A 112 6.18 3.15 8.57
N GLU A 113 6.94 2.06 8.35
CA GLU A 113 7.13 0.95 9.28
C GLU A 113 8.61 0.80 9.68
N THR A 114 9.51 0.63 8.71
CA THR A 114 10.94 0.46 8.95
C THR A 114 11.74 1.76 8.82
N THR A 115 11.19 2.74 8.11
CA THR A 115 11.73 4.09 7.93
C THR A 115 10.60 5.10 7.91
N ASN A 116 10.94 6.40 7.94
CA ASN A 116 9.94 7.45 7.75
C ASN A 116 9.13 7.25 6.47
N GLY A 117 7.83 7.49 6.58
CA GLY A 117 6.83 7.28 5.54
C GLY A 117 6.33 8.56 4.87
N THR A 118 5.16 8.45 4.27
CA THR A 118 4.60 9.43 3.32
C THR A 118 3.68 10.49 3.93
N ASN A 119 3.35 10.42 5.23
CA ASN A 119 2.52 11.42 5.87
C ASN A 119 3.33 12.71 6.21
N CYS A 120 3.93 13.31 5.18
CA CYS A 120 4.76 14.51 5.23
C CYS A 120 4.69 15.27 3.91
N GLU A 121 5.24 16.48 3.87
CA GLU A 121 5.27 17.28 2.63
C GLU A 121 6.33 16.81 1.62
N PHE A 122 7.47 16.28 2.11
CA PHE A 122 8.58 15.82 1.25
C PHE A 122 9.18 14.53 1.79
N ILE A 123 9.58 13.66 0.88
CA ILE A 123 10.28 12.41 1.19
C ILE A 123 11.47 12.19 0.25
N ALA A 124 12.59 11.73 0.81
CA ALA A 124 13.79 11.35 0.04
C ALA A 124 13.76 9.83 -0.22
N LEU A 125 13.76 9.43 -1.50
CA LEU A 125 13.61 8.03 -1.90
C LEU A 125 14.65 7.64 -2.95
N ASN A 126 14.96 6.34 -3.01
CA ASN A 126 15.73 5.79 -4.12
C ASN A 126 14.82 5.71 -5.38
N PRO A 127 15.34 5.94 -6.60
CA PRO A 127 14.59 5.85 -7.86
C PRO A 127 13.81 4.54 -8.03
N ARG A 128 14.27 3.42 -7.45
CA ARG A 128 13.59 2.12 -7.49
C ARG A 128 12.25 2.09 -6.76
N ASN A 129 12.04 3.04 -5.86
CA ASN A 129 10.77 3.22 -5.14
C ASN A 129 9.81 4.15 -5.87
N LEU A 130 10.14 4.60 -7.08
CA LEU A 130 9.31 5.54 -7.83
C LEU A 130 8.87 4.95 -9.16
N ILE A 131 7.60 5.13 -9.47
CA ILE A 131 6.98 4.76 -10.75
C ILE A 131 6.37 6.02 -11.33
N ARG A 132 6.58 6.30 -12.63
CA ARG A 132 5.91 7.43 -13.28
C ARG A 132 4.39 7.28 -13.19
N LYS A 133 3.71 8.29 -12.68
CA LYS A 133 2.26 8.32 -12.59
C LYS A 133 1.65 8.45 -13.98
N PRO A 134 0.70 7.60 -14.38
CA PRO A 134 -0.07 7.81 -15.59
C PRO A 134 -0.80 9.17 -15.55
N LYS A 135 -0.80 9.90 -16.64
CA LYS A 135 -1.47 11.22 -16.73
C LYS A 135 -2.98 11.14 -16.54
N SER A 136 -3.57 9.96 -16.80
CA SER A 136 -5.03 9.71 -16.74
C SER A 136 -5.60 9.58 -15.34
N ILE A 137 -4.75 9.46 -14.29
CA ILE A 137 -5.21 9.30 -12.91
C ILE A 137 -4.77 10.48 -12.05
N SER A 138 -5.58 10.82 -11.04
CA SER A 138 -5.24 11.86 -10.05
C SER A 138 -4.15 11.39 -9.10
N PHE A 139 -3.58 12.31 -8.32
CA PHE A 139 -2.61 11.96 -7.26
C PHE A 139 -3.27 11.10 -6.18
N GLU A 140 -4.52 11.41 -5.81
CA GLU A 140 -5.27 10.66 -4.80
C GLU A 140 -5.50 9.20 -5.25
N SER A 141 -5.94 9.00 -6.50
CA SER A 141 -6.10 7.66 -7.07
C SER A 141 -4.77 6.93 -7.15
N ALA A 142 -3.70 7.62 -7.52
CA ALA A 142 -2.36 7.06 -7.58
C ALA A 142 -1.82 6.65 -6.19
N ALA A 143 -2.10 7.45 -5.15
CA ALA A 143 -1.70 7.15 -3.78
C ALA A 143 -2.49 5.99 -3.17
N SER A 144 -3.75 5.76 -3.56
CA SER A 144 -4.60 4.72 -2.94
C SER A 144 -4.23 3.28 -3.33
N PHE A 145 -3.41 3.11 -4.36
CA PHE A 145 -3.14 1.81 -4.99
C PHE A 145 -1.96 1.03 -4.37
N PRO A 146 -0.79 1.63 -4.02
CA PRO A 146 0.46 0.87 -3.95
C PRO A 146 0.44 -0.31 -2.98
N LEU A 147 0.20 -0.10 -1.69
CA LEU A 147 0.31 -1.17 -0.70
C LEU A 147 -0.78 -2.24 -0.90
N ALA A 148 -2.03 -1.83 -0.96
CA ALA A 148 -3.17 -2.74 -1.06
C ALA A 148 -3.23 -3.44 -2.43
N GLY A 149 -2.99 -2.70 -3.51
CA GLY A 149 -2.99 -3.24 -4.87
C GLY A 149 -1.85 -4.22 -5.13
N GLN A 150 -0.62 -3.89 -4.72
CA GLN A 150 0.53 -4.80 -4.83
C GLN A 150 0.32 -6.07 -4.01
N THR A 151 -0.22 -5.96 -2.79
CA THR A 151 -0.54 -7.11 -1.95
C THR A 151 -1.53 -8.04 -2.65
N SER A 152 -2.62 -7.49 -3.20
CA SER A 152 -3.63 -8.25 -3.92
C SER A 152 -3.06 -8.91 -5.18
N PHE A 153 -2.26 -8.16 -5.95
CA PHE A 153 -1.61 -8.68 -7.16
C PHE A 153 -0.64 -9.81 -6.83
N GLN A 154 0.18 -9.65 -5.79
CA GLN A 154 1.13 -10.66 -5.35
C GLN A 154 0.43 -11.95 -4.93
N MET A 155 -0.69 -11.86 -4.20
CA MET A 155 -1.45 -13.03 -3.77
C MET A 155 -2.11 -13.74 -4.97
N LEU A 156 -2.84 -13.01 -5.80
CA LEU A 156 -3.67 -13.60 -6.84
C LEU A 156 -2.88 -13.98 -8.09
N VAL A 157 -2.01 -13.09 -8.55
CA VAL A 157 -1.30 -13.29 -9.83
C VAL A 157 -0.02 -14.09 -9.63
N ASN A 158 0.84 -13.66 -8.70
CA ASN A 158 2.16 -14.27 -8.56
C ASN A 158 2.13 -15.56 -7.75
N ARG A 159 1.30 -15.66 -6.70
CA ARG A 159 1.25 -16.82 -5.82
C ARG A 159 0.18 -17.83 -6.25
N ALA A 160 -1.07 -17.41 -6.39
CA ALA A 160 -2.17 -18.27 -6.81
C ALA A 160 -2.13 -18.59 -8.33
N LYS A 161 -1.43 -17.78 -9.14
CA LYS A 161 -1.35 -17.93 -10.61
C LYS A 161 -2.73 -18.01 -11.24
N LEU A 162 -3.56 -17.04 -10.89
CA LEU A 162 -4.96 -16.90 -11.25
C LEU A 162 -5.23 -17.17 -12.74
N LYS A 163 -6.25 -17.97 -13.03
CA LYS A 163 -6.68 -18.33 -14.38
C LYS A 163 -8.13 -17.92 -14.60
N LYS A 164 -8.51 -17.62 -15.82
CA LYS A 164 -9.88 -17.24 -16.21
C LYS A 164 -10.95 -18.25 -15.78
N THR A 165 -10.59 -19.53 -15.66
CA THR A 165 -11.50 -20.61 -15.24
C THR A 165 -11.72 -20.70 -13.74
N ASP A 166 -10.98 -19.91 -12.95
CA ASP A 166 -11.03 -20.00 -11.50
C ASP A 166 -12.25 -19.29 -10.94
N THR A 167 -12.78 -19.84 -9.85
CA THR A 167 -13.69 -19.14 -8.95
C THR A 167 -12.93 -18.69 -7.71
N VAL A 168 -12.93 -17.39 -7.45
CA VAL A 168 -12.14 -16.77 -6.39
C VAL A 168 -13.06 -16.28 -5.28
N LEU A 169 -12.79 -16.73 -4.05
CA LEU A 169 -13.44 -16.19 -2.86
C LEU A 169 -12.61 -15.01 -2.33
N ILE A 170 -13.21 -13.83 -2.29
CA ILE A 170 -12.62 -12.62 -1.71
C ILE A 170 -13.32 -12.31 -0.38
N TRP A 171 -12.63 -12.61 0.71
CA TRP A 171 -13.09 -12.30 2.04
C TRP A 171 -12.96 -10.80 2.35
N ALA A 172 -14.00 -10.20 2.96
CA ALA A 172 -14.03 -8.77 3.26
C ALA A 172 -13.72 -7.89 2.04
N ALA A 173 -14.45 -8.09 0.94
CA ALA A 173 -14.22 -7.46 -0.36
C ALA A 173 -14.34 -5.93 -0.37
N SER A 174 -14.82 -5.31 0.69
CA SER A 174 -14.83 -3.85 0.87
C SER A 174 -13.59 -3.29 1.56
N SER A 175 -12.65 -4.14 1.99
CA SER A 175 -11.35 -3.69 2.51
C SER A 175 -10.44 -3.22 1.35
N GLY A 176 -9.35 -2.51 1.67
CA GLY A 176 -8.39 -2.07 0.65
C GLY A 176 -7.87 -3.24 -0.18
N VAL A 177 -7.31 -4.27 0.46
CA VAL A 177 -6.82 -5.48 -0.24
C VAL A 177 -7.96 -6.24 -0.93
N GLY A 178 -9.12 -6.38 -0.27
CA GLY A 178 -10.27 -7.10 -0.84
C GLY A 178 -10.83 -6.44 -2.09
N SER A 179 -10.97 -5.11 -2.11
CA SER A 179 -11.50 -4.38 -3.25
C SER A 179 -10.56 -4.41 -4.45
N PHE A 180 -9.25 -4.31 -4.25
CA PHE A 180 -8.28 -4.52 -5.34
C PHE A 180 -8.25 -5.98 -5.79
N GLY A 181 -8.30 -6.93 -4.84
CA GLY A 181 -8.35 -8.36 -5.19
C GLY A 181 -9.54 -8.73 -6.05
N LEU A 182 -10.73 -8.21 -5.71
CA LEU A 182 -11.93 -8.40 -6.51
C LEU A 182 -11.76 -7.85 -7.94
N GLN A 183 -11.31 -6.61 -8.07
CA GLN A 183 -11.11 -5.98 -9.38
C GLN A 183 -10.04 -6.71 -10.20
N ILE A 184 -8.93 -7.12 -9.60
CA ILE A 184 -7.89 -7.91 -10.28
C ILE A 184 -8.47 -9.24 -10.76
N ALA A 185 -9.21 -9.98 -9.92
CA ALA A 185 -9.82 -11.24 -10.33
C ALA A 185 -10.81 -11.05 -11.50
N LYS A 186 -11.61 -9.98 -11.48
CA LYS A 186 -12.51 -9.63 -12.60
C LYS A 186 -11.74 -9.26 -13.87
N LEU A 187 -10.63 -8.54 -13.79
CA LEU A 187 -9.76 -8.24 -14.95
C LEU A 187 -9.18 -9.52 -15.58
N TYR A 188 -8.91 -10.55 -14.78
CA TYR A 188 -8.49 -11.86 -15.27
C TYR A 188 -9.65 -12.73 -15.80
N GLY A 189 -10.90 -12.25 -15.69
CA GLY A 189 -12.09 -12.93 -16.18
C GLY A 189 -12.58 -14.04 -15.26
N CYS A 190 -12.17 -14.06 -14.00
CA CYS A 190 -12.61 -15.05 -13.02
C CYS A 190 -14.05 -14.82 -12.55
N LYS A 191 -14.68 -15.88 -12.06
CA LYS A 191 -15.88 -15.77 -11.23
C LYS A 191 -15.47 -15.36 -9.83
N VAL A 192 -16.12 -14.34 -9.26
CA VAL A 192 -15.77 -13.81 -7.93
C VAL A 192 -16.95 -13.95 -6.97
N ILE A 193 -16.70 -14.68 -5.88
CA ILE A 193 -17.55 -14.73 -4.70
C ILE A 193 -16.96 -13.75 -3.68
N ALA A 194 -17.74 -12.76 -3.27
CA ALA A 194 -17.30 -11.72 -2.34
C ALA A 194 -18.04 -11.82 -1.02
N THR A 195 -17.38 -11.48 0.10
CA THR A 195 -18.05 -11.34 1.36
C THR A 195 -18.01 -9.93 1.91
N GLY A 196 -19.04 -9.52 2.62
CA GLY A 196 -19.14 -8.26 3.34
C GLY A 196 -19.75 -8.45 4.73
N GLY A 197 -19.42 -7.58 5.69
CA GLY A 197 -19.96 -7.63 7.06
C GLY A 197 -21.15 -6.71 7.30
N SER A 198 -21.64 -6.00 6.26
CA SER A 198 -22.85 -5.17 6.32
C SER A 198 -23.44 -5.01 4.92
N LYS A 199 -24.67 -4.53 4.85
CA LYS A 199 -25.36 -4.25 3.58
C LYS A 199 -24.54 -3.31 2.68
N ASP A 200 -24.07 -2.19 3.20
CA ASP A 200 -23.29 -1.22 2.42
C ASP A 200 -21.99 -1.81 1.86
N LYS A 201 -21.34 -2.69 2.66
CA LYS A 201 -20.13 -3.40 2.23
C LYS A 201 -20.42 -4.42 1.13
N CYS A 202 -21.56 -5.10 1.20
CA CYS A 202 -22.03 -5.99 0.14
C CYS A 202 -22.39 -5.23 -1.13
N GLU A 203 -23.07 -4.09 -1.03
CA GLU A 203 -23.38 -3.21 -2.15
C GLU A 203 -22.10 -2.66 -2.81
N HIS A 204 -21.08 -2.31 -2.02
CA HIS A 204 -19.79 -1.90 -2.56
C HIS A 204 -19.14 -3.03 -3.39
N ALA A 205 -19.11 -4.26 -2.90
CA ALA A 205 -18.60 -5.42 -3.63
C ALA A 205 -19.38 -5.68 -4.92
N SER A 206 -20.71 -5.48 -4.89
CA SER A 206 -21.57 -5.56 -6.08
C SER A 206 -21.15 -4.56 -7.15
N LYS A 207 -20.94 -3.30 -6.76
CA LYS A 207 -20.51 -2.22 -7.68
C LYS A 207 -19.14 -2.50 -8.30
N LEU A 208 -18.27 -3.23 -7.61
CA LEU A 208 -16.98 -3.66 -8.13
C LEU A 208 -17.05 -4.91 -9.04
N GLY A 209 -18.23 -5.51 -9.20
CA GLY A 209 -18.49 -6.58 -10.17
C GLY A 209 -18.39 -8.00 -9.60
N ALA A 210 -18.58 -8.21 -8.30
CA ALA A 210 -18.71 -9.55 -7.74
C ALA A 210 -19.90 -10.31 -8.34
N ASP A 211 -19.70 -11.60 -8.66
CA ASP A 211 -20.75 -12.45 -9.27
C ASP A 211 -21.70 -13.03 -8.22
N LEU A 212 -21.21 -13.25 -6.99
CA LEU A 212 -21.96 -13.66 -5.83
C LEU A 212 -21.49 -12.91 -4.61
N ILE A 213 -22.41 -12.48 -3.76
CA ILE A 213 -22.09 -11.71 -2.56
C ILE A 213 -22.79 -12.34 -1.37
N LEU A 214 -22.05 -12.53 -0.28
CA LEU A 214 -22.51 -13.12 0.96
C LEU A 214 -22.25 -12.16 2.12
N ASN A 215 -23.24 -11.97 2.96
CA ASN A 215 -23.01 -11.34 4.26
C ASN A 215 -22.50 -12.39 5.24
N HIS A 216 -21.20 -12.32 5.58
CA HIS A 216 -20.55 -13.34 6.39
C HIS A 216 -20.99 -13.37 7.87
N TYR A 217 -21.76 -12.40 8.33
CA TYR A 217 -22.37 -12.44 9.67
C TYR A 217 -23.77 -13.06 9.69
N ILE A 218 -24.42 -13.18 8.52
CA ILE A 218 -25.81 -13.65 8.41
C ILE A 218 -25.87 -14.97 7.64
N GLU A 219 -25.08 -15.10 6.57
CA GLU A 219 -25.24 -16.18 5.59
C GLU A 219 -24.15 -17.27 5.70
N ILE A 220 -23.08 -17.00 6.48
CA ILE A 220 -22.02 -18.00 6.72
C ILE A 220 -22.12 -18.42 8.19
N PRO A 221 -22.54 -19.67 8.49
CA PRO A 221 -22.60 -20.18 9.85
C PRO A 221 -21.22 -20.09 10.53
N ARG A 222 -21.20 -19.80 11.82
CA ARG A 222 -19.98 -19.87 12.62
C ARG A 222 -19.59 -21.34 12.75
N LEU A 223 -18.29 -21.63 12.84
CA LEU A 223 -17.78 -23.01 13.03
C LEU A 223 -18.42 -23.72 14.23
N GLU A 224 -18.80 -22.96 15.27
CA GLU A 224 -19.53 -23.45 16.44
C GLU A 224 -20.93 -23.98 16.11
N GLU A 225 -21.57 -23.46 15.06
CA GLU A 225 -22.90 -23.85 14.59
C GLU A 225 -22.87 -25.08 13.64
N LEU A 226 -21.66 -25.50 13.23
CA LEU A 226 -21.44 -26.66 12.36
C LEU A 226 -21.07 -27.94 13.15
N GLN A 227 -21.08 -27.89 14.50
CA GLN A 227 -20.76 -29.04 15.37
C GLN A 227 -21.99 -29.80 15.88
N ASP A 228 -23.18 -29.39 15.50
CA ASP A 228 -24.47 -30.09 15.74
C ASP A 228 -24.90 -30.77 14.42
#